data_713727bef9effbe0c7da69ea4a428d46
#
_entry.id   713727bef9effbe0c7da69ea4a428d46
#
_cell.length_a   1.000
_cell.length_b   1.000
_cell.length_c   1.000
_cell.angle_alpha   90.00
_cell.angle_beta   90.00
_cell.angle_gamma   90.00
#
_symmetry.space_group_name_H-M   'P 1'
#
loop_
_entity.id
_entity.type
_entity.pdbx_description
1 polymer ?
#
loop_
_entity_poly.entity_id
_entity_poly.type
_entity_poly.pdbx_seq_one_letter_code
_entity_poly.pdbx_strand_id
1 'polypeptide(L)'
;MIRDGVALVHFFRWLESHVKDGNVTEITISEKLREYRSQQALYIGESFSTIAGFNAHGAIVHYSATPETNATLKPEGFLLIDSGAQYLDGTTDITRTIALGKLSAKQKRDFTLVLKGHIGIATCRFPQGTRGAQIDILARRFLWNEGQNYLHGTGHGIGHFLNVH
;
A
#
# COMPACT_ATOMS: atom_id res chain seq x y z
N MET A 1 6.84 8.04 -11.97
CA MET A 1 5.81 6.98 -12.06
C MET A 1 6.34 5.71 -12.74
N ILE A 2 6.80 5.74 -14.02
CA ILE A 2 7.23 4.51 -14.73
C ILE A 2 8.39 3.81 -14.03
N ARG A 3 9.44 4.53 -13.65
CA ARG A 3 10.61 3.97 -12.95
C ARG A 3 10.21 3.29 -11.63
N ASP A 4 9.39 3.95 -10.82
CA ASP A 4 8.90 3.37 -9.58
C ASP A 4 8.06 2.11 -9.82
N GLY A 5 7.22 2.14 -10.86
CA GLY A 5 6.47 0.96 -11.30
C GLY A 5 7.36 -0.22 -11.70
N VAL A 6 8.49 0.05 -12.38
CA VAL A 6 9.48 -0.98 -12.73
C VAL A 6 10.11 -1.60 -11.47
N ALA A 7 10.52 -0.75 -10.51
CA ALA A 7 11.05 -1.23 -9.22
C ALA A 7 10.06 -2.12 -8.48
N LEU A 8 8.78 -1.71 -8.44
CA LEU A 8 7.72 -2.51 -7.82
C LEU A 8 7.46 -3.85 -8.53
N VAL A 9 7.49 -3.88 -9.87
CA VAL A 9 7.34 -5.14 -10.62
C VAL A 9 8.48 -6.11 -10.29
N HIS A 10 9.73 -5.63 -10.23
CA HIS A 10 10.87 -6.46 -9.82
C HIS A 10 10.71 -6.95 -8.38
N PHE A 11 10.27 -6.06 -7.48
CA PHE A 11 10.01 -6.42 -6.09
C PHE A 11 8.91 -7.51 -5.97
N PHE A 12 7.77 -7.34 -6.62
CA PHE A 12 6.69 -8.33 -6.54
C PHE A 12 7.10 -9.67 -7.15
N ARG A 13 7.87 -9.67 -8.23
CA ARG A 13 8.44 -10.89 -8.79
C ARG A 13 9.37 -11.60 -7.81
N TRP A 14 10.24 -10.85 -7.13
CA TRP A 14 11.09 -11.37 -6.07
C TRP A 14 10.27 -11.95 -4.93
N LEU A 15 9.29 -11.21 -4.42
CA LEU A 15 8.42 -11.64 -3.31
C LEU A 15 7.70 -12.97 -3.65
N GLU A 16 7.10 -13.05 -4.84
CA GLU A 16 6.40 -14.26 -5.31
C GLU A 16 7.30 -15.50 -5.29
N SER A 17 8.59 -15.32 -5.59
CA SER A 17 9.56 -16.40 -5.61
C SER A 17 10.02 -16.83 -4.21
N HIS A 18 10.07 -15.90 -3.22
CA HIS A 18 10.74 -16.13 -1.94
C HIS A 18 9.78 -16.22 -0.74
N VAL A 19 8.52 -15.82 -0.88
CA VAL A 19 7.57 -15.84 0.26
C VAL A 19 7.39 -17.24 0.85
N LYS A 20 7.64 -18.29 0.09
CA LYS A 20 7.51 -19.69 0.52
C LYS A 20 8.76 -20.23 1.23
N ASP A 21 9.87 -19.51 1.16
CA ASP A 21 11.15 -19.95 1.75
C ASP A 21 11.18 -19.79 3.28
N GLY A 22 10.19 -19.06 3.85
CA GLY A 22 10.02 -18.90 5.30
C GLY A 22 11.02 -17.95 5.96
N ASN A 23 11.79 -17.19 5.19
CA ASN A 23 12.81 -16.25 5.66
C ASN A 23 12.51 -14.78 5.32
N VAL A 24 11.42 -14.51 4.61
CA VAL A 24 10.99 -13.14 4.29
C VAL A 24 10.22 -12.57 5.47
N THR A 25 10.60 -11.36 5.91
CA THR A 25 9.97 -10.64 7.01
C THR A 25 9.48 -9.27 6.56
N GLU A 26 8.70 -8.58 7.40
CA GLU A 26 8.24 -7.21 7.13
C GLU A 26 9.41 -6.24 6.95
N ILE A 27 10.49 -6.38 7.74
CA ILE A 27 11.71 -5.58 7.57
C ILE A 27 12.39 -5.90 6.23
N THR A 28 12.50 -7.18 5.87
CA THR A 28 13.07 -7.59 4.57
C THR A 28 12.31 -6.99 3.39
N ILE A 29 10.98 -6.85 3.49
CA ILE A 29 10.14 -6.17 2.48
C ILE A 29 10.62 -4.73 2.26
N SER A 30 10.79 -3.98 3.35
CA SER A 30 11.23 -2.58 3.29
C SER A 30 12.62 -2.45 2.66
N GLU A 31 13.55 -3.31 3.06
CA GLU A 31 14.91 -3.33 2.53
C GLU A 31 14.93 -3.65 1.03
N LYS A 32 14.16 -4.64 0.59
CA LYS A 32 14.10 -5.03 -0.82
C LYS A 32 13.44 -3.97 -1.70
N LEU A 33 12.41 -3.30 -1.22
CA LEU A 33 11.81 -2.16 -1.94
C LEU A 33 12.83 -1.04 -2.14
N ARG A 34 13.54 -0.67 -1.08
CA ARG A 34 14.62 0.33 -1.15
C ARG A 34 15.71 -0.10 -2.12
N GLU A 35 16.13 -1.37 -2.11
CA GLU A 35 17.13 -1.90 -3.03
C GLU A 35 16.70 -1.74 -4.50
N TYR A 36 15.51 -2.18 -4.88
CA TYR A 36 15.04 -2.06 -6.27
C TYR A 36 14.81 -0.61 -6.71
N ARG A 37 14.35 0.25 -5.80
CA ARG A 37 14.16 1.68 -6.08
C ARG A 37 15.47 2.41 -6.23
N SER A 38 16.48 2.08 -5.43
CA SER A 38 17.82 2.71 -5.50
C SER A 38 18.53 2.44 -6.83
N GLN A 39 18.15 1.41 -7.56
CA GLN A 39 18.67 1.10 -8.89
C GLN A 39 18.05 1.97 -10.00
N GLN A 40 17.01 2.74 -9.69
CA GLN A 40 16.34 3.59 -10.67
C GLN A 40 17.04 4.94 -10.80
N ALA A 41 17.06 5.45 -12.03
CA ALA A 41 17.64 6.77 -12.30
C ALA A 41 16.92 7.87 -11.49
N LEU A 42 17.68 8.85 -11.01
CA LEU A 42 17.23 10.00 -10.23
C LEU A 42 16.63 9.67 -8.84
N TYR A 43 16.80 8.45 -8.35
CA TYR A 43 16.41 8.10 -6.99
C TYR A 43 17.26 8.85 -5.97
N ILE A 44 16.60 9.41 -4.95
CA ILE A 44 17.25 10.14 -3.83
C ILE A 44 17.06 9.40 -2.50
N GLY A 45 15.89 8.79 -2.31
CA GLY A 45 15.53 8.13 -1.07
C GLY A 45 14.08 7.66 -1.06
N GLU A 46 13.65 7.13 0.06
CA GLU A 46 12.23 6.84 0.30
C GLU A 46 11.48 8.15 0.56
N SER A 47 10.26 8.27 0.05
CA SER A 47 9.40 9.44 0.32
C SER A 47 8.80 9.41 1.73
N PHE A 48 8.67 8.22 2.30
CA PHE A 48 8.32 7.92 3.69
C PHE A 48 8.81 6.51 4.04
N SER A 49 8.86 6.20 5.33
CA SER A 49 9.24 4.86 5.80
C SER A 49 8.25 3.82 5.31
N THR A 50 8.73 2.79 4.61
CA THR A 50 7.88 1.73 4.08
C THR A 50 7.07 1.07 5.20
N ILE A 51 5.78 0.95 4.99
CA ILE A 51 4.85 0.19 5.83
C ILE A 51 4.67 -1.18 5.18
N ALA A 52 5.07 -2.24 5.87
CA ALA A 52 4.84 -3.61 5.45
C ALA A 52 4.11 -4.32 6.59
N GLY A 53 2.81 -4.56 6.45
CA GLY A 53 1.98 -5.16 7.50
C GLY A 53 1.43 -6.51 7.09
N PHE A 54 1.92 -7.58 7.72
CA PHE A 54 1.43 -8.93 7.51
C PHE A 54 0.21 -9.19 8.39
N ASN A 55 -0.90 -9.61 7.79
CA ASN A 55 -2.17 -9.93 8.47
C ASN A 55 -2.61 -8.80 9.43
N ALA A 56 -2.59 -9.04 10.75
CA ALA A 56 -3.07 -8.09 11.77
C ALA A 56 -2.28 -6.77 11.77
N HIS A 57 -1.00 -6.78 11.44
CA HIS A 57 -0.19 -5.57 11.36
C HIS A 57 -0.66 -4.63 10.25
N GLY A 58 -1.24 -5.15 9.16
CA GLY A 58 -1.84 -4.33 8.10
C GLY A 58 -3.07 -3.52 8.53
N ALA A 59 -3.64 -3.80 9.71
CA ALA A 59 -4.73 -3.00 10.28
C ALA A 59 -4.25 -1.80 11.11
N ILE A 60 -2.96 -1.71 11.38
CA ILE A 60 -2.36 -0.61 12.15
C ILE A 60 -1.93 0.48 11.18
N VAL A 61 -2.61 1.65 11.27
CA VAL A 61 -2.28 2.82 10.44
C VAL A 61 -0.86 3.29 10.77
N HIS A 62 -0.05 3.54 9.72
CA HIS A 62 1.36 3.92 9.84
C HIS A 62 2.21 2.87 10.62
N TYR A 63 1.88 1.58 10.48
CA TYR A 63 2.67 0.51 11.11
C TYR A 63 4.14 0.61 10.72
N SER A 64 5.01 0.41 11.69
CA SER A 64 6.45 0.31 11.47
C SER A 64 6.97 -0.94 12.17
N ALA A 65 7.51 -1.88 11.41
CA ALA A 65 8.11 -3.08 11.96
C ALA A 65 9.39 -2.73 12.73
N THR A 66 9.50 -3.24 13.95
CA THR A 66 10.72 -3.19 14.76
C THR A 66 11.31 -4.60 14.88
N PRO A 67 12.56 -4.77 15.34
CA PRO A 67 13.10 -6.11 15.56
C PRO A 67 12.21 -7.01 16.43
N GLU A 68 11.48 -6.41 17.38
CA GLU A 68 10.59 -7.11 18.32
C GLU A 68 9.24 -7.48 17.71
N THR A 69 8.73 -6.66 16.78
CA THR A 69 7.41 -6.85 16.16
C THR A 69 7.48 -7.49 14.77
N ASN A 70 8.68 -7.60 14.20
CA ASN A 70 8.94 -8.05 12.83
C ASN A 70 8.37 -9.45 12.57
N ALA A 71 7.29 -9.54 11.82
CA ALA A 71 6.67 -10.80 11.49
C ALA A 71 7.33 -11.48 10.28
N THR A 72 7.53 -12.79 10.38
CA THR A 72 7.91 -13.62 9.22
C THR A 72 6.67 -13.91 8.38
N LEU A 73 6.75 -13.66 7.08
CA LEU A 73 5.66 -13.90 6.15
C LEU A 73 5.43 -15.41 5.97
N LYS A 74 4.17 -15.75 5.85
CA LYS A 74 3.71 -17.12 5.54
C LYS A 74 2.84 -17.09 4.29
N PRO A 75 2.70 -18.22 3.55
CA PRO A 75 1.84 -18.30 2.37
C PRO A 75 0.35 -18.36 2.77
N GLU A 76 -0.12 -17.38 3.52
CA GLU A 76 -1.50 -17.23 4.02
C GLU A 76 -1.86 -15.75 4.22
N GLY A 77 -3.14 -15.44 4.13
CA GLY A 77 -3.68 -14.12 4.46
C GLY A 77 -3.20 -13.01 3.53
N PHE A 78 -3.09 -11.80 4.08
CA PHE A 78 -2.72 -10.58 3.35
C PHE A 78 -1.38 -10.01 3.80
N LEU A 79 -0.70 -9.41 2.85
CA LEU A 79 0.37 -8.45 3.08
C LEU A 79 -0.09 -7.09 2.53
N LEU A 80 -0.15 -6.08 3.38
CA LEU A 80 -0.30 -4.68 3.00
C LEU A 80 1.09 -4.07 2.88
N ILE A 81 1.37 -3.44 1.75
CA ILE A 81 2.61 -2.71 1.51
C ILE A 81 2.23 -1.31 1.09
N ASP A 82 2.69 -0.32 1.85
CA ASP A 82 2.54 1.10 1.57
C ASP A 82 3.93 1.74 1.55
N SER A 83 4.31 2.29 0.42
CA SER A 83 5.69 2.71 0.19
C SER A 83 5.79 3.73 -0.92
N GLY A 84 6.84 4.53 -0.89
CA GLY A 84 7.09 5.51 -1.91
C GLY A 84 8.56 5.85 -2.05
N ALA A 85 8.88 6.53 -3.14
CA ALA A 85 10.23 6.99 -3.44
C ALA A 85 10.24 8.48 -3.76
N GLN A 86 11.34 9.10 -3.40
CA GLN A 86 11.69 10.45 -3.81
C GLN A 86 12.68 10.37 -4.97
N TYR A 87 12.27 10.91 -6.09
CA TYR A 87 13.12 11.13 -7.26
C TYR A 87 13.35 12.62 -7.45
N LEU A 88 14.42 13.02 -8.15
CA LEU A 88 14.67 14.43 -8.47
C LEU A 88 13.51 15.10 -9.24
N ASP A 89 12.74 14.30 -9.97
CA ASP A 89 11.65 14.76 -10.84
C ASP A 89 10.26 14.34 -10.34
N GLY A 90 10.13 13.92 -9.10
CA GLY A 90 8.82 13.63 -8.51
C GLY A 90 8.84 12.72 -7.29
N THR A 91 7.74 12.71 -6.59
CA THR A 91 7.46 11.87 -5.41
C THR A 91 6.46 10.78 -5.78
N THR A 92 6.65 9.56 -5.27
CA THR A 92 5.65 8.48 -5.38
C THR A 92 5.16 8.06 -4.01
N ASP A 93 3.93 7.57 -4.00
CA ASP A 93 3.22 6.99 -2.87
C ASP A 93 2.28 5.92 -3.42
N ILE A 94 2.46 4.68 -3.00
CA ILE A 94 1.70 3.57 -3.57
C ILE A 94 1.45 2.48 -2.53
N THR A 95 0.17 2.14 -2.36
CA THR A 95 -0.25 1.04 -1.49
C THR A 95 -0.73 -0.15 -2.31
N ARG A 96 -0.38 -1.35 -1.90
CA ARG A 96 -0.93 -2.60 -2.41
C ARG A 96 -1.20 -3.57 -1.26
N THR A 97 -2.40 -4.16 -1.29
CA THR A 97 -2.76 -5.29 -0.43
C THR A 97 -2.81 -6.54 -1.30
N ILE A 98 -1.95 -7.51 -1.02
CA ILE A 98 -1.81 -8.73 -1.81
C ILE A 98 -2.10 -9.97 -0.98
N ALA A 99 -2.67 -10.99 -1.63
CA ALA A 99 -2.87 -12.28 -1.02
C ALA A 99 -1.58 -13.11 -1.10
N LEU A 100 -1.07 -13.58 0.04
CA LEU A 100 0.10 -14.48 0.08
C LEU A 100 -0.30 -15.96 -0.02
N GLY A 101 -1.59 -16.26 0.07
CA GLY A 101 -2.09 -17.62 -0.01
C GLY A 101 -3.61 -17.69 0.15
N LYS A 102 -4.09 -18.75 0.79
CA LYS A 102 -5.54 -18.97 0.97
C LYS A 102 -6.16 -17.88 1.85
N LEU A 103 -7.23 -17.28 1.37
CA LEU A 103 -8.01 -16.27 2.08
C LEU A 103 -9.33 -16.85 2.60
N SER A 104 -9.77 -16.37 3.76
CA SER A 104 -11.11 -16.62 4.28
C SER A 104 -12.18 -15.91 3.46
N ALA A 105 -13.44 -16.36 3.58
CA ALA A 105 -14.56 -15.69 2.93
C ALA A 105 -14.71 -14.24 3.40
N LYS A 106 -14.46 -13.96 4.70
CA LYS A 106 -14.48 -12.61 5.26
C LYS A 106 -13.42 -11.72 4.63
N GLN A 107 -12.17 -12.17 4.53
CA GLN A 107 -11.09 -11.41 3.91
C GLN A 107 -11.39 -11.05 2.44
N LYS A 108 -11.92 -12.01 1.67
CA LYS A 108 -12.32 -11.76 0.27
C LYS A 108 -13.45 -10.73 0.18
N ARG A 109 -14.44 -10.80 1.07
CA ARG A 109 -15.54 -9.85 1.13
C ARG A 109 -15.04 -8.45 1.46
N ASP A 110 -14.26 -8.31 2.53
CA ASP A 110 -13.74 -7.02 2.98
C ASP A 110 -12.87 -6.36 1.89
N PHE A 111 -11.96 -7.12 1.28
CA PHE A 111 -11.15 -6.65 0.15
C PHE A 111 -12.05 -6.16 -1.02
N THR A 112 -13.10 -6.91 -1.34
CA THR A 112 -14.03 -6.55 -2.42
C THR A 112 -14.80 -5.26 -2.10
N LEU A 113 -15.21 -5.03 -0.86
CA LEU A 113 -15.91 -3.81 -0.43
C LEU A 113 -14.98 -2.59 -0.55
N VAL A 114 -13.74 -2.71 -0.10
CA VAL A 114 -12.72 -1.66 -0.25
C VAL A 114 -12.43 -1.39 -1.73
N LEU A 115 -12.27 -2.43 -2.55
CA LEU A 115 -12.03 -2.29 -3.99
C LEU A 115 -13.20 -1.57 -4.70
N LYS A 116 -14.45 -1.86 -4.34
CA LYS A 116 -15.62 -1.12 -4.86
C LYS A 116 -15.54 0.36 -4.53
N GLY A 117 -15.15 0.71 -3.31
CA GLY A 117 -14.94 2.10 -2.89
C GLY A 117 -13.82 2.77 -3.69
N HIS A 118 -12.69 2.08 -3.85
CA HIS A 118 -11.57 2.56 -4.66
C HIS A 118 -11.98 2.84 -6.10
N ILE A 119 -12.69 1.91 -6.75
CA ILE A 119 -13.20 2.09 -8.12
C ILE A 119 -14.19 3.28 -8.17
N GLY A 120 -15.05 3.42 -7.15
CA GLY A 120 -16.01 4.53 -7.07
C GLY A 120 -15.33 5.90 -7.10
N ILE A 121 -14.21 6.07 -6.38
CA ILE A 121 -13.40 7.30 -6.43
C ILE A 121 -12.60 7.40 -7.73
N ALA A 122 -11.91 6.34 -8.14
CA ALA A 122 -11.03 6.37 -9.31
C ALA A 122 -11.77 6.69 -10.62
N THR A 123 -13.06 6.37 -10.70
CA THR A 123 -13.91 6.65 -11.87
C THR A 123 -14.79 7.88 -11.71
N CYS A 124 -14.78 8.53 -10.55
CA CYS A 124 -15.60 9.69 -10.28
C CYS A 124 -15.16 10.89 -11.14
N ARG A 125 -16.14 11.54 -11.76
CA ARG A 125 -15.96 12.85 -12.41
C ARG A 125 -16.63 13.91 -11.55
N PHE A 126 -15.92 14.98 -11.27
CA PHE A 126 -16.41 16.07 -10.42
C PHE A 126 -16.01 17.44 -10.94
N PRO A 127 -16.76 18.50 -10.63
CA PRO A 127 -16.44 19.86 -11.04
C PRO A 127 -15.15 20.37 -10.40
N GLN A 128 -14.52 21.33 -11.06
CA GLN A 128 -13.38 22.06 -10.48
C GLN A 128 -13.81 22.71 -9.15
N GLY A 129 -12.93 22.66 -8.16
CA GLY A 129 -13.18 23.17 -6.82
C GLY A 129 -13.86 22.18 -5.86
N THR A 130 -14.20 20.98 -6.32
CA THR A 130 -14.69 19.90 -5.45
C THR A 130 -13.60 19.52 -4.46
N ARG A 131 -13.96 19.45 -3.18
CA ARG A 131 -13.05 19.04 -2.09
C ARG A 131 -13.12 17.53 -1.86
N GLY A 132 -12.01 16.93 -1.41
CA GLY A 132 -11.94 15.50 -1.09
C GLY A 132 -13.04 15.02 -0.14
N ALA A 133 -13.38 15.84 0.88
CA ALA A 133 -14.47 15.53 1.81
C ALA A 133 -15.85 15.36 1.15
N GLN A 134 -16.09 15.97 0.00
CA GLN A 134 -17.37 15.86 -0.72
C GLN A 134 -17.50 14.53 -1.48
N ILE A 135 -16.38 13.91 -1.85
CA ILE A 135 -16.35 12.65 -2.60
C ILE A 135 -15.94 11.45 -1.73
N ASP A 136 -15.54 11.66 -0.49
CA ASP A 136 -15.11 10.64 0.47
C ASP A 136 -16.15 9.52 0.65
N ILE A 137 -17.43 9.87 0.65
CA ILE A 137 -18.53 8.90 0.75
C ILE A 137 -18.51 7.85 -0.36
N LEU A 138 -17.99 8.16 -1.53
CA LEU A 138 -17.91 7.20 -2.64
C LEU A 138 -17.02 6.00 -2.28
N ALA A 139 -15.98 6.22 -1.46
CA ALA A 139 -15.14 5.15 -0.95
C ALA A 139 -15.82 4.38 0.19
N ARG A 140 -16.50 5.08 1.11
CA ARG A 140 -16.99 4.50 2.37
C ARG A 140 -18.31 3.76 2.24
N ARG A 141 -19.20 4.17 1.33
CA ARG A 141 -20.59 3.68 1.27
C ARG A 141 -20.73 2.16 1.23
N PHE A 142 -19.80 1.46 0.56
CA PHE A 142 -19.86 0.01 0.46
C PHE A 142 -19.56 -0.69 1.77
N LEU A 143 -18.66 -0.13 2.58
CA LEU A 143 -18.39 -0.59 3.93
C LEU A 143 -19.54 -0.23 4.89
N TRP A 144 -20.06 1.00 4.81
CA TRP A 144 -21.18 1.44 5.64
C TRP A 144 -22.45 0.60 5.45
N ASN A 145 -22.74 0.16 4.21
CA ASN A 145 -23.87 -0.73 3.93
C ASN A 145 -23.74 -2.10 4.67
N GLU A 146 -22.55 -2.46 5.09
CA GLU A 146 -22.26 -3.68 5.84
C GLU A 146 -21.95 -3.39 7.33
N GLY A 147 -22.24 -2.19 7.80
CA GLY A 147 -21.94 -1.76 9.16
C GLY A 147 -20.45 -1.65 9.49
N GLN A 148 -19.59 -1.55 8.48
CA GLN A 148 -18.13 -1.45 8.62
C GLN A 148 -17.65 -0.03 8.31
N ASN A 149 -16.49 0.33 8.84
CA ASN A 149 -15.85 1.62 8.58
C ASN A 149 -14.34 1.51 8.74
N TYR A 150 -13.60 2.48 8.22
CA TYR A 150 -12.21 2.77 8.56
C TYR A 150 -12.11 4.19 9.12
N LEU A 151 -11.20 4.41 10.08
CA LEU A 151 -11.14 5.64 10.87
C LEU A 151 -10.09 6.64 10.39
N HIS A 152 -9.24 6.25 9.43
CA HIS A 152 -8.26 7.13 8.80
C HIS A 152 -8.86 7.91 7.61
N GLY A 153 -8.11 8.87 7.05
CA GLY A 153 -8.49 9.55 5.82
C GLY A 153 -8.52 8.61 4.62
N THR A 154 -9.35 8.92 3.62
CA THR A 154 -9.46 8.09 2.40
C THR A 154 -8.28 8.29 1.47
N GLY A 155 -7.68 9.48 1.46
CA GLY A 155 -6.54 9.79 0.62
C GLY A 155 -6.12 11.25 0.75
N HIS A 156 -5.06 11.60 0.07
CA HIS A 156 -4.44 12.91 0.09
C HIS A 156 -3.77 13.23 -1.25
N GLY A 157 -3.40 14.48 -1.44
CA GLY A 157 -2.53 14.89 -2.54
C GLY A 157 -1.08 14.49 -2.27
N ILE A 158 -0.27 14.40 -3.33
CA ILE A 158 1.16 14.12 -3.24
C ILE A 158 1.92 15.37 -3.68
N GLY A 159 2.93 15.78 -2.90
CA GLY A 159 3.86 16.83 -3.28
C GLY A 159 4.73 16.44 -4.48
N HIS A 160 5.26 17.44 -5.16
CA HIS A 160 6.16 17.18 -6.28
C HIS A 160 7.53 16.66 -5.82
N PHE A 161 8.04 17.22 -4.73
CA PHE A 161 9.36 16.91 -4.20
C PHE A 161 9.41 17.10 -2.68
N LEU A 162 10.02 16.16 -1.97
CA LEU A 162 10.27 16.07 -0.53
C LEU A 162 9.07 15.72 0.35
N ASN A 163 7.86 16.14 0.04
CA ASN A 163 6.71 15.87 0.90
C ASN A 163 5.70 14.95 0.22
N VAL A 164 5.29 13.92 0.95
CA VAL A 164 4.18 13.05 0.57
C VAL A 164 2.85 13.76 0.87
N HIS A 165 2.77 14.39 2.02
CA HIS A 165 1.61 15.19 2.44
C HIS A 165 1.98 16.25 3.47
#